data_1beab53cf5b8c7c8f670b69b91d3f1f9
#
_entry.id   1beab53cf5b8c7c8f670b69b91d3f1f9
#
_cell.length_a   1.000
_cell.length_b   1.000
_cell.length_c   1.000
_cell.angle_alpha   90.00
_cell.angle_beta   90.00
_cell.angle_gamma   90.00
#
_symmetry.space_group_name_H-M   'P 1'
#
loop_
_entity.id
_entity.type
_entity.pdbx_description
1 polymer ?
#
loop_
_entity_poly.entity_id
_entity_poly.type
_entity_poly.pdbx_seq_one_letter_code
_entity_poly.pdbx_strand_id
1 'polypeptide(L)'
;MPDLLGSFLGKRLKISVYNGIRNSRLPRSKMLIEKWAHNHWATATIYNCYSGADYFEKFGFRKDKNIVIPNCFPDIAEPIIRDNHSQRTIITVGRFDPQKDYETLIKSISLLDRKDYRLCIVGYGVLEAQIREWVELYGIKDRTDIHIKPNNVSELERNADIYISTSLFEGTSNSIMEALNWSLPVVATNVGDNDHLVIDGVNGYLHPIGDVTGLTTSLCKLLDSVELRNQMGVRSNQNLRENYSMEIFEKRYLDLIEGK
;
A
#
# COMPACT_ATOMS: atom_id res chain seq x y z
N MET A 1 18.26 12.52 -15.96
CA MET A 1 18.84 13.32 -17.08
C MET A 1 17.86 13.49 -18.27
N PRO A 2 17.05 12.49 -18.69
CA PRO A 2 16.05 12.70 -19.76
C PRO A 2 15.09 13.84 -19.47
N ASP A 3 14.59 13.92 -18.23
CA ASP A 3 13.59 14.93 -17.81
C ASP A 3 14.12 16.38 -17.93
N LEU A 4 15.38 16.61 -17.64
CA LEU A 4 16.03 17.93 -17.75
C LEU A 4 16.09 18.41 -19.20
N LEU A 5 16.60 17.57 -20.09
CA LEU A 5 16.74 17.90 -21.50
C LEU A 5 15.36 18.09 -22.14
N GLY A 6 14.43 17.17 -21.82
CA GLY A 6 13.03 17.24 -22.28
C GLY A 6 12.37 18.55 -21.84
N SER A 7 12.48 18.91 -20.56
CA SER A 7 11.89 20.15 -20.02
C SER A 7 12.49 21.41 -20.63
N PHE A 8 13.82 21.42 -20.86
CA PHE A 8 14.50 22.56 -21.51
C PHE A 8 14.05 22.74 -22.95
N LEU A 9 14.06 21.64 -23.73
CA LEU A 9 13.65 21.67 -25.13
C LEU A 9 12.17 22.01 -25.28
N GLY A 10 11.32 21.42 -24.44
CA GLY A 10 9.88 21.70 -24.45
C GLY A 10 9.56 23.16 -24.21
N LYS A 11 10.20 23.77 -23.20
CA LYS A 11 10.05 25.21 -22.95
C LYS A 11 10.48 26.06 -24.16
N ARG A 12 11.61 25.69 -24.79
CA ARG A 12 12.12 26.42 -25.97
C ARG A 12 11.20 26.27 -27.18
N LEU A 13 10.61 25.10 -27.36
CA LEU A 13 9.71 24.78 -28.49
C LEU A 13 8.25 25.11 -28.18
N LYS A 14 7.92 25.61 -26.99
CA LYS A 14 6.55 25.87 -26.49
C LYS A 14 5.66 24.64 -26.51
N ILE A 15 6.24 23.48 -26.17
CA ILE A 15 5.54 22.19 -26.05
C ILE A 15 5.36 21.88 -24.57
N SER A 16 4.18 21.38 -24.18
CA SER A 16 3.94 20.90 -22.81
C SER A 16 4.80 19.70 -22.48
N VAL A 17 5.51 19.77 -21.35
CA VAL A 17 6.37 18.69 -20.87
C VAL A 17 5.96 18.28 -19.46
N TYR A 18 5.66 17.01 -19.32
CA TYR A 18 5.29 16.38 -18.06
C TYR A 18 6.42 15.44 -17.62
N ASN A 19 7.05 15.76 -16.51
CA ASN A 19 8.07 14.92 -15.89
C ASN A 19 7.42 13.82 -15.07
N GLY A 20 8.08 12.69 -14.85
CA GLY A 20 7.59 11.59 -14.00
C GLY A 20 8.52 11.31 -12.83
N ILE A 21 8.03 11.37 -11.59
CA ILE A 21 8.78 10.99 -10.40
C ILE A 21 8.09 9.80 -9.74
N ARG A 22 8.79 8.65 -9.71
CA ARG A 22 8.30 7.39 -9.12
C ARG A 22 9.02 7.00 -7.83
N ASN A 23 10.07 7.73 -7.46
CA ASN A 23 10.89 7.45 -6.27
C ASN A 23 10.59 8.48 -5.19
N SER A 24 10.35 8.01 -3.97
CA SER A 24 10.11 8.86 -2.80
C SER A 24 11.36 9.61 -2.31
N ARG A 25 12.56 9.26 -2.78
CA ARG A 25 13.82 9.89 -2.35
C ARG A 25 14.79 10.03 -3.51
N LEU A 26 15.35 11.24 -3.67
CA LEU A 26 16.42 11.54 -4.61
C LEU A 26 17.68 11.99 -3.86
N PRO A 27 18.90 11.71 -4.38
CA PRO A 27 20.13 12.33 -3.87
C PRO A 27 20.03 13.85 -3.89
N ARG A 28 20.61 14.54 -2.90
CA ARG A 28 20.48 16.00 -2.74
C ARG A 28 20.86 16.80 -3.98
N SER A 29 21.94 16.41 -4.67
CA SER A 29 22.37 17.07 -5.92
C SER A 29 21.32 16.92 -7.02
N LYS A 30 20.77 15.73 -7.20
CA LYS A 30 19.71 15.46 -8.18
C LYS A 30 18.43 16.21 -7.81
N MET A 31 18.09 16.27 -6.53
CA MET A 31 16.94 17.00 -6.01
C MET A 31 16.94 18.48 -6.41
N LEU A 32 18.06 19.17 -6.29
CA LEU A 32 18.18 20.58 -6.64
C LEU A 32 17.96 20.84 -8.13
N ILE A 33 18.53 19.98 -8.96
CA ILE A 33 18.42 20.06 -10.42
C ILE A 33 16.98 19.78 -10.87
N GLU A 34 16.37 18.71 -10.36
CA GLU A 34 14.97 18.35 -10.67
C GLU A 34 14.00 19.43 -10.18
N LYS A 35 14.22 19.99 -8.98
CA LYS A 35 13.44 21.10 -8.46
C LYS A 35 13.51 22.32 -9.38
N TRP A 36 14.70 22.67 -9.84
CA TRP A 36 14.86 23.82 -10.72
C TRP A 36 14.14 23.59 -12.07
N ALA A 37 14.31 22.42 -12.68
CA ALA A 37 13.63 22.05 -13.92
C ALA A 37 12.10 22.04 -13.76
N HIS A 38 11.59 21.45 -12.68
CA HIS A 38 10.17 21.45 -12.33
C HIS A 38 9.62 22.87 -12.19
N ASN A 39 10.29 23.72 -11.41
CA ASN A 39 9.79 25.06 -11.11
C ASN A 39 9.82 25.99 -12.32
N HIS A 40 10.77 25.83 -13.23
CA HIS A 40 11.03 26.81 -14.30
C HIS A 40 10.77 26.30 -15.72
N TRP A 41 10.89 25.01 -15.98
CA TRP A 41 10.84 24.47 -17.34
C TRP A 41 9.66 23.53 -17.58
N ALA A 42 9.42 22.58 -16.69
CA ALA A 42 8.31 21.64 -16.86
C ALA A 42 6.94 22.33 -16.81
N THR A 43 5.99 21.81 -17.54
CA THR A 43 4.58 22.17 -17.41
C THR A 43 4.06 21.69 -16.06
N ALA A 44 4.25 20.41 -15.78
CA ALA A 44 3.95 19.78 -14.49
C ALA A 44 4.85 18.56 -14.26
N THR A 45 4.77 17.99 -13.05
CA THR A 45 5.39 16.72 -12.69
C THR A 45 4.34 15.76 -12.17
N ILE A 46 4.31 14.57 -12.75
CA ILE A 46 3.40 13.48 -12.38
C ILE A 46 4.08 12.61 -11.33
N TYR A 47 3.41 12.42 -10.20
CA TYR A 47 3.80 11.55 -9.12
C TYR A 47 2.88 10.33 -9.10
N ASN A 48 3.43 9.15 -8.80
CA ASN A 48 2.64 7.93 -8.67
C ASN A 48 2.11 7.68 -7.25
N CYS A 49 2.31 8.64 -6.34
CA CYS A 49 1.81 8.59 -4.96
C CYS A 49 1.66 10.01 -4.38
N TYR A 50 0.67 10.20 -3.53
CA TYR A 50 0.40 11.49 -2.87
C TYR A 50 1.53 11.86 -1.91
N SER A 51 1.95 10.92 -1.08
CA SER A 51 3.07 11.10 -0.14
C SER A 51 4.38 11.51 -0.83
N GLY A 52 4.60 11.04 -2.06
CA GLY A 52 5.72 11.46 -2.89
C GLY A 52 5.60 12.93 -3.32
N ALA A 53 4.45 13.35 -3.79
CA ALA A 53 4.20 14.75 -4.16
C ALA A 53 4.40 15.68 -2.95
N ASP A 54 3.83 15.32 -1.79
CA ASP A 54 3.96 16.08 -0.54
C ASP A 54 5.42 16.18 -0.07
N TYR A 55 6.17 15.08 -0.21
CA TYR A 55 7.60 15.08 0.11
C TYR A 55 8.36 16.11 -0.74
N PHE A 56 8.15 16.13 -2.06
CA PHE A 56 8.84 17.07 -2.94
C PHE A 56 8.37 18.51 -2.74
N GLU A 57 7.10 18.73 -2.41
CA GLU A 57 6.57 20.05 -2.06
C GLU A 57 7.31 20.63 -0.83
N LYS A 58 7.57 19.85 0.21
CA LYS A 58 8.37 20.25 1.39
C LYS A 58 9.80 20.66 1.04
N PHE A 59 10.35 20.16 -0.08
CA PHE A 59 11.64 20.60 -0.61
C PHE A 59 11.56 21.79 -1.57
N GLY A 60 10.36 22.37 -1.74
CA GLY A 60 10.12 23.59 -2.49
C GLY A 60 9.89 23.37 -3.99
N PHE A 61 9.38 22.18 -4.37
CA PHE A 61 8.72 21.99 -5.66
C PHE A 61 7.39 22.71 -5.63
N ARG A 62 7.02 23.35 -6.74
CA ARG A 62 5.80 24.16 -6.85
C ARG A 62 4.57 23.26 -6.82
N LYS A 63 3.69 23.46 -5.83
CA LYS A 63 2.45 22.68 -5.64
C LYS A 63 1.51 22.75 -6.85
N ASP A 64 1.38 23.93 -7.47
CA ASP A 64 0.53 24.16 -8.65
C ASP A 64 0.98 23.41 -9.91
N LYS A 65 2.15 22.77 -9.86
CA LYS A 65 2.68 21.91 -10.92
C LYS A 65 2.74 20.41 -10.52
N ASN A 66 2.29 20.08 -9.33
CA ASN A 66 2.24 18.69 -8.88
C ASN A 66 0.94 18.04 -9.34
N ILE A 67 1.05 16.94 -10.06
CA ILE A 67 -0.08 16.11 -10.49
C ILE A 67 0.14 14.73 -9.92
N VAL A 68 -0.86 14.16 -9.23
CA VAL A 68 -0.78 12.80 -8.70
C VAL A 68 -1.67 11.89 -9.53
N ILE A 69 -1.04 10.90 -10.17
CA ILE A 69 -1.72 9.81 -10.87
C ILE A 69 -1.19 8.50 -10.25
N PRO A 70 -1.87 7.96 -9.23
CA PRO A 70 -1.46 6.72 -8.57
C PRO A 70 -1.40 5.55 -9.55
N ASN A 71 -0.64 4.51 -9.19
CA ASN A 71 -0.68 3.25 -9.92
C ASN A 71 -2.11 2.72 -9.97
N CYS A 72 -2.46 2.01 -11.05
CA CYS A 72 -3.75 1.34 -11.18
C CYS A 72 -3.63 -0.16 -10.91
N PHE A 73 -4.79 -0.77 -10.66
CA PHE A 73 -4.96 -2.22 -10.59
C PHE A 73 -5.73 -2.65 -11.85
N PRO A 74 -5.14 -3.46 -12.74
CA PRO A 74 -5.71 -3.66 -14.08
C PRO A 74 -6.99 -4.49 -14.08
N ASP A 75 -7.02 -5.59 -13.30
CA ASP A 75 -8.10 -6.57 -13.32
C ASP A 75 -8.70 -6.72 -11.93
N ILE A 76 -9.74 -5.94 -11.62
CA ILE A 76 -10.38 -5.95 -10.31
C ILE A 76 -11.46 -7.03 -10.27
N ALA A 77 -11.26 -7.99 -9.35
CA ALA A 77 -12.20 -9.09 -9.12
C ALA A 77 -13.58 -8.60 -8.62
N GLU A 78 -14.61 -9.40 -8.83
CA GLU A 78 -15.91 -9.14 -8.19
C GLU A 78 -15.80 -9.25 -6.66
N PRO A 79 -16.57 -8.46 -5.90
CA PRO A 79 -16.55 -8.51 -4.44
C PRO A 79 -16.83 -9.90 -3.90
N ILE A 80 -16.05 -10.32 -2.92
CA ILE A 80 -16.15 -11.63 -2.27
C ILE A 80 -16.84 -11.48 -0.93
N ILE A 81 -17.89 -12.25 -0.72
CA ILE A 81 -18.53 -12.45 0.58
C ILE A 81 -18.05 -13.78 1.15
N ARG A 82 -17.56 -13.77 2.38
CA ARG A 82 -17.02 -14.94 3.06
C ARG A 82 -18.01 -15.50 4.05
N ASP A 83 -18.09 -16.83 4.07
CA ASP A 83 -18.86 -17.54 5.09
C ASP A 83 -18.15 -17.50 6.45
N ASN A 84 -18.93 -17.72 7.51
CA ASN A 84 -18.37 -17.84 8.85
C ASN A 84 -17.82 -19.27 9.04
N HIS A 85 -16.50 -19.39 9.10
CA HIS A 85 -15.80 -20.66 9.37
C HIS A 85 -15.04 -20.61 10.70
N SER A 86 -14.69 -21.78 11.21
CA SER A 86 -14.15 -21.94 12.57
C SER A 86 -12.74 -21.38 12.75
N GLN A 87 -11.96 -21.28 11.67
CA GLN A 87 -10.60 -20.77 11.69
C GLN A 87 -10.42 -19.68 10.62
N ARG A 88 -10.01 -18.47 11.03
CA ARG A 88 -9.80 -17.33 10.14
C ARG A 88 -8.34 -17.20 9.76
N THR A 89 -8.07 -16.75 8.54
CA THR A 89 -6.71 -16.49 8.05
C THR A 89 -6.41 -15.01 8.03
N ILE A 90 -5.41 -14.60 8.81
CA ILE A 90 -4.81 -13.29 8.73
C ILE A 90 -3.60 -13.41 7.81
N ILE A 91 -3.54 -12.60 6.75
CA ILE A 91 -2.46 -12.67 5.77
C ILE A 91 -1.65 -11.37 5.71
N THR A 92 -0.35 -11.51 5.48
CA THR A 92 0.54 -10.42 5.08
C THR A 92 1.38 -10.86 3.90
N VAL A 93 1.54 -9.97 2.92
CA VAL A 93 2.32 -10.21 1.70
C VAL A 93 3.35 -9.11 1.53
N GLY A 94 4.63 -9.46 1.36
CA GLY A 94 5.66 -8.46 1.16
C GLY A 94 7.08 -9.01 1.18
N ARG A 95 8.03 -8.14 0.83
CA ARG A 95 9.45 -8.47 0.97
C ARG A 95 9.82 -8.59 2.44
N PHE A 96 10.64 -9.57 2.78
CA PHE A 96 11.17 -9.74 4.13
C PHE A 96 12.36 -8.80 4.35
N ASP A 97 12.05 -7.52 4.51
CA ASP A 97 13.02 -6.47 4.75
C ASP A 97 12.58 -5.54 5.93
N PRO A 98 13.50 -4.74 6.48
CA PRO A 98 13.21 -3.89 7.64
C PRO A 98 12.06 -2.90 7.42
N GLN A 99 11.76 -2.51 6.17
CA GLN A 99 10.68 -1.60 5.84
C GLN A 99 9.31 -2.13 6.30
N LYS A 100 9.13 -3.47 6.27
CA LYS A 100 7.83 -4.11 6.52
C LYS A 100 7.53 -4.34 8.00
N ASP A 101 8.52 -4.17 8.89
CA ASP A 101 8.39 -4.26 10.35
C ASP A 101 7.61 -5.51 10.84
N TYR A 102 8.08 -6.68 10.39
CA TYR A 102 7.47 -7.96 10.77
C TYR A 102 7.49 -8.21 12.27
N GLU A 103 8.40 -7.60 13.02
CA GLU A 103 8.44 -7.74 14.47
C GLU A 103 7.19 -7.14 15.13
N THR A 104 6.80 -5.92 14.75
CA THR A 104 5.55 -5.30 15.21
C THR A 104 4.33 -6.13 14.83
N LEU A 105 4.29 -6.68 13.61
CA LEU A 105 3.22 -7.57 13.15
C LEU A 105 3.10 -8.81 14.06
N ILE A 106 4.21 -9.54 14.24
CA ILE A 106 4.24 -10.77 15.02
C ILE A 106 3.89 -10.51 16.49
N LYS A 107 4.39 -9.41 17.08
CA LYS A 107 3.99 -8.96 18.43
C LYS A 107 2.48 -8.71 18.52
N SER A 108 1.89 -8.04 17.53
CA SER A 108 0.44 -7.76 17.54
C SER A 108 -0.40 -9.04 17.47
N ILE A 109 0.03 -10.01 16.67
CA ILE A 109 -0.61 -11.32 16.56
C ILE A 109 -0.43 -12.13 17.84
N SER A 110 0.72 -12.05 18.50
CA SER A 110 0.98 -12.81 19.73
C SER A 110 0.11 -12.39 20.92
N LEU A 111 -0.37 -11.15 20.91
CA LEU A 111 -1.30 -10.64 21.95
C LEU A 111 -2.76 -11.07 21.73
N LEU A 112 -3.09 -11.76 20.61
CA LEU A 112 -4.41 -12.31 20.40
C LEU A 112 -4.63 -13.52 21.34
N ASP A 113 -5.40 -13.34 22.42
CA ASP A 113 -5.74 -14.40 23.39
C ASP A 113 -6.84 -15.33 22.84
N ARG A 114 -6.54 -15.97 21.68
CA ARG A 114 -7.45 -16.88 20.99
C ARG A 114 -6.68 -17.82 20.05
N LYS A 115 -7.33 -18.93 19.64
CA LYS A 115 -6.70 -19.97 18.81
C LYS A 115 -7.45 -20.23 17.49
N ASP A 116 -8.51 -19.52 17.21
CA ASP A 116 -9.36 -19.70 16.04
C ASP A 116 -8.91 -18.88 14.82
N TYR A 117 -7.59 -18.66 14.71
CA TYR A 117 -6.96 -18.02 13.57
C TYR A 117 -5.65 -18.71 13.15
N ARG A 118 -5.24 -18.44 11.93
CA ARG A 118 -3.89 -18.69 11.41
C ARG A 118 -3.30 -17.42 10.85
N LEU A 119 -2.00 -17.24 11.04
CA LEU A 119 -1.22 -16.20 10.41
C LEU A 119 -0.52 -16.77 9.17
N CYS A 120 -0.75 -16.20 8.01
CA CYS A 120 -0.10 -16.53 6.75
C CYS A 120 0.89 -15.40 6.38
N ILE A 121 2.18 -15.68 6.44
CA ILE A 121 3.25 -14.75 6.07
C ILE A 121 3.78 -15.16 4.69
N VAL A 122 3.62 -14.30 3.70
CA VAL A 122 4.00 -14.59 2.31
C VAL A 122 5.07 -13.61 1.84
N GLY A 123 6.18 -14.13 1.34
CA GLY A 123 7.21 -13.26 0.80
C GLY A 123 8.58 -13.90 0.69
N TYR A 124 9.61 -13.07 0.67
CA TYR A 124 11.00 -13.46 0.71
C TYR A 124 11.89 -12.26 1.01
N GLY A 125 13.10 -12.48 1.51
CA GLY A 125 14.07 -11.42 1.74
C GLY A 125 15.06 -11.74 2.84
N VAL A 126 15.82 -10.72 3.22
CA VAL A 126 16.95 -10.87 4.15
C VAL A 126 16.54 -11.21 5.59
N LEU A 127 15.28 -10.92 5.97
CA LEU A 127 14.76 -11.17 7.32
C LEU A 127 14.09 -12.54 7.48
N GLU A 128 14.17 -13.47 6.51
CA GLU A 128 13.48 -14.76 6.62
C GLU A 128 13.84 -15.51 7.91
N ALA A 129 15.11 -15.65 8.22
CA ALA A 129 15.56 -16.33 9.44
C ALA A 129 15.04 -15.61 10.70
N GLN A 130 15.13 -14.29 10.71
CA GLN A 130 14.68 -13.47 11.83
C GLN A 130 13.15 -13.54 12.05
N ILE A 131 12.35 -13.58 10.98
CA ILE A 131 10.89 -13.76 11.07
C ILE A 131 10.57 -15.11 11.73
N ARG A 132 11.27 -16.19 11.36
CA ARG A 132 11.10 -17.51 11.98
C ARG A 132 11.46 -17.49 13.45
N GLU A 133 12.56 -16.82 13.84
CA GLU A 133 12.95 -16.62 15.24
C GLU A 133 11.91 -15.85 16.03
N TRP A 134 11.36 -14.75 15.48
CA TRP A 134 10.30 -13.98 16.15
C TRP A 134 9.03 -14.79 16.34
N VAL A 135 8.61 -15.58 15.34
CA VAL A 135 7.44 -16.47 15.43
C VAL A 135 7.59 -17.49 16.56
N GLU A 136 8.80 -18.02 16.75
CA GLU A 136 9.10 -18.92 17.88
C GLU A 136 9.16 -18.15 19.21
N LEU A 137 9.88 -17.02 19.27
CA LEU A 137 10.06 -16.19 20.46
C LEU A 137 8.72 -15.72 21.05
N TYR A 138 7.80 -15.30 20.16
CA TYR A 138 6.48 -14.81 20.58
C TYR A 138 5.42 -15.92 20.67
N GLY A 139 5.80 -17.19 20.57
CA GLY A 139 4.96 -18.34 20.87
C GLY A 139 3.77 -18.54 19.92
N ILE A 140 3.89 -18.12 18.65
CA ILE A 140 2.81 -18.26 17.65
C ILE A 140 3.14 -19.24 16.52
N LYS A 141 4.21 -20.03 16.65
CA LYS A 141 4.68 -20.97 15.61
C LYS A 141 3.59 -21.93 15.14
N ASP A 142 2.84 -22.53 16.07
CA ASP A 142 1.82 -23.52 15.75
C ASP A 142 0.62 -22.95 14.97
N ARG A 143 0.53 -21.62 14.90
CA ARG A 143 -0.55 -20.86 14.23
C ARG A 143 -0.03 -20.04 13.05
N THR A 144 1.23 -20.23 12.63
CA THR A 144 1.86 -19.43 11.58
C THR A 144 2.37 -20.31 10.45
N ASP A 145 1.96 -19.98 9.23
CA ASP A 145 2.47 -20.55 8.00
C ASP A 145 3.31 -19.50 7.26
N ILE A 146 4.56 -19.85 6.92
CA ILE A 146 5.48 -18.97 6.20
C ILE A 146 5.71 -19.55 4.81
N HIS A 147 5.27 -18.82 3.79
CA HIS A 147 5.37 -19.19 2.38
C HIS A 147 6.45 -18.37 1.68
N ILE A 148 7.50 -19.05 1.20
CA ILE A 148 8.64 -18.42 0.53
C ILE A 148 8.45 -18.49 -0.98
N LYS A 149 8.27 -17.32 -1.63
CA LYS A 149 8.07 -17.19 -3.09
C LYS A 149 7.06 -18.19 -3.66
N PRO A 150 5.88 -18.36 -3.07
CA PRO A 150 4.90 -19.28 -3.63
C PRO A 150 4.39 -18.77 -4.98
N ASN A 151 3.99 -19.69 -5.87
CA ASN A 151 3.42 -19.33 -7.17
C ASN A 151 1.93 -18.95 -7.10
N ASN A 152 1.29 -19.15 -5.93
CA ASN A 152 -0.16 -18.98 -5.73
C ASN A 152 -0.49 -17.89 -4.71
N VAL A 153 0.27 -16.77 -4.70
CA VAL A 153 0.03 -15.64 -3.76
C VAL A 153 -1.42 -15.16 -3.83
N SER A 154 -1.91 -14.96 -5.03
CA SER A 154 -3.28 -14.50 -5.30
C SER A 154 -4.36 -15.44 -4.74
N GLU A 155 -4.12 -16.76 -4.77
CA GLU A 155 -5.02 -17.75 -4.17
C GLU A 155 -4.98 -17.68 -2.63
N LEU A 156 -3.80 -17.50 -2.05
CA LEU A 156 -3.64 -17.34 -0.59
C LEU A 156 -4.38 -16.09 -0.09
N GLU A 157 -4.26 -14.97 -0.80
CA GLU A 157 -4.98 -13.73 -0.47
C GLU A 157 -6.49 -13.90 -0.65
N ARG A 158 -6.93 -14.50 -1.76
CA ARG A 158 -8.36 -14.75 -2.03
C ARG A 158 -9.03 -15.55 -0.92
N ASN A 159 -8.32 -16.51 -0.34
CA ASN A 159 -8.81 -17.42 0.71
C ASN A 159 -8.59 -16.87 2.13
N ALA A 160 -7.96 -15.71 2.28
CA ALA A 160 -7.76 -15.07 3.58
C ALA A 160 -9.00 -14.29 4.01
N ASP A 161 -9.03 -13.89 5.30
CA ASP A 161 -10.12 -13.14 5.92
C ASP A 161 -9.75 -11.70 6.25
N ILE A 162 -8.50 -11.46 6.60
CA ILE A 162 -7.99 -10.16 7.05
C ILE A 162 -6.59 -9.97 6.48
N TYR A 163 -6.30 -8.77 5.98
CA TYR A 163 -4.94 -8.38 5.59
C TYR A 163 -4.30 -7.50 6.67
N ILE A 164 -3.02 -7.73 6.99
CA ILE A 164 -2.25 -6.87 7.90
C ILE A 164 -0.95 -6.38 7.26
N SER A 165 -0.63 -5.09 7.47
CA SER A 165 0.63 -4.47 7.06
C SER A 165 1.13 -3.50 8.12
N THR A 166 2.37 -3.69 8.58
CA THR A 166 3.01 -2.88 9.63
C THR A 166 4.16 -2.03 9.10
N SER A 167 4.15 -1.71 7.82
CA SER A 167 5.25 -1.02 7.14
C SER A 167 5.62 0.30 7.82
N LEU A 168 6.92 0.60 7.87
CA LEU A 168 7.46 1.86 8.41
C LEU A 168 7.34 3.02 7.42
N PHE A 169 7.31 2.73 6.13
CA PHE A 169 7.10 3.70 5.05
C PHE A 169 6.64 3.00 3.78
N GLU A 170 5.80 3.68 3.01
CA GLU A 170 5.28 3.24 1.71
C GLU A 170 5.18 4.43 0.74
N GLY A 171 4.98 4.15 -0.54
CA GLY A 171 4.26 5.03 -1.45
C GLY A 171 2.82 4.54 -1.52
N THR A 172 2.27 4.32 -2.71
CA THR A 172 1.04 3.55 -2.91
C THR A 172 1.38 2.06 -2.80
N SER A 173 0.85 1.37 -1.79
CA SER A 173 1.18 -0.02 -1.48
C SER A 173 0.47 -1.01 -2.42
N ASN A 174 1.23 -1.66 -3.31
CA ASN A 174 0.66 -2.68 -4.21
C ASN A 174 0.06 -3.85 -3.44
N SER A 175 0.69 -4.29 -2.36
CA SER A 175 0.18 -5.43 -1.56
C SER A 175 -1.12 -5.11 -0.82
N ILE A 176 -1.36 -3.84 -0.44
CA ILE A 176 -2.67 -3.42 0.04
C ILE A 176 -3.67 -3.41 -1.11
N MET A 177 -3.31 -2.91 -2.30
CA MET A 177 -4.21 -2.94 -3.47
C MET A 177 -4.61 -4.38 -3.84
N GLU A 178 -3.68 -5.33 -3.77
CA GLU A 178 -3.95 -6.77 -3.96
C GLU A 178 -4.96 -7.28 -2.92
N ALA A 179 -4.79 -6.92 -1.64
CA ALA A 179 -5.73 -7.26 -0.58
C ALA A 179 -7.13 -6.65 -0.79
N LEU A 180 -7.20 -5.37 -1.20
CA LEU A 180 -8.46 -4.71 -1.54
C LEU A 180 -9.16 -5.40 -2.72
N ASN A 181 -8.41 -5.87 -3.72
CA ASN A 181 -8.94 -6.63 -4.85
C ASN A 181 -9.68 -7.90 -4.38
N TRP A 182 -9.14 -8.60 -3.40
CA TRP A 182 -9.76 -9.79 -2.83
C TRP A 182 -10.77 -9.51 -1.72
N SER A 183 -11.26 -8.27 -1.62
CA SER A 183 -12.26 -7.87 -0.61
C SER A 183 -11.82 -8.22 0.81
N LEU A 184 -10.55 -7.94 1.14
CA LEU A 184 -10.06 -8.09 2.51
C LEU A 184 -10.22 -6.76 3.27
N PRO A 185 -10.73 -6.79 4.51
CA PRO A 185 -10.55 -5.68 5.42
C PRO A 185 -9.06 -5.57 5.77
N VAL A 186 -8.55 -4.35 5.86
CA VAL A 186 -7.12 -4.10 6.03
C VAL A 186 -6.84 -3.50 7.40
N VAL A 187 -5.88 -4.06 8.14
CA VAL A 187 -5.30 -3.44 9.34
C VAL A 187 -3.88 -3.01 9.01
N ALA A 188 -3.61 -1.71 9.02
CA ALA A 188 -2.32 -1.22 8.57
C ALA A 188 -1.76 -0.05 9.41
N THR A 189 -0.46 0.17 9.31
CA THR A 189 0.16 1.41 9.77
C THR A 189 -0.19 2.57 8.84
N ASN A 190 -0.45 3.75 9.42
CA ASN A 190 -0.77 4.97 8.67
C ASN A 190 0.52 5.61 8.15
N VAL A 191 1.00 5.11 7.01
CA VAL A 191 2.24 5.57 6.36
C VAL A 191 2.05 5.68 4.85
N GLY A 192 2.76 6.63 4.24
CA GLY A 192 2.68 6.86 2.80
C GLY A 192 1.26 7.19 2.37
N ASP A 193 0.76 6.47 1.38
CA ASP A 193 -0.59 6.61 0.85
C ASP A 193 -1.58 5.57 1.44
N ASN A 194 -1.25 4.95 2.57
CA ASN A 194 -2.12 3.93 3.16
C ASN A 194 -3.49 4.51 3.55
N ASP A 195 -3.60 5.79 3.91
CA ASP A 195 -4.84 6.50 4.21
C ASP A 195 -5.72 6.79 2.98
N HIS A 196 -5.16 6.72 1.78
CA HIS A 196 -5.91 6.75 0.53
C HIS A 196 -6.45 5.37 0.13
N LEU A 197 -5.75 4.29 0.50
CA LEU A 197 -6.15 2.92 0.23
C LEU A 197 -7.09 2.37 1.32
N VAL A 198 -6.82 2.72 2.57
CA VAL A 198 -7.55 2.26 3.75
C VAL A 198 -8.20 3.46 4.43
N ILE A 199 -9.51 3.55 4.34
CA ILE A 199 -10.32 4.57 5.00
C ILE A 199 -10.68 4.03 6.38
N ASP A 200 -10.11 4.65 7.44
CA ASP A 200 -10.24 4.18 8.81
C ASP A 200 -11.70 4.00 9.25
N GLY A 201 -12.03 2.83 9.78
CA GLY A 201 -13.39 2.45 10.18
C GLY A 201 -14.34 2.11 9.03
N VAL A 202 -13.94 2.22 7.75
CA VAL A 202 -14.80 1.98 6.58
C VAL A 202 -14.43 0.68 5.85
N ASN A 203 -13.17 0.53 5.46
CA ASN A 203 -12.67 -0.67 4.78
C ASN A 203 -11.48 -1.30 5.52
N GLY A 204 -11.17 -0.82 6.73
CA GLY A 204 -10.10 -1.30 7.56
C GLY A 204 -9.80 -0.36 8.71
N TYR A 205 -8.62 -0.52 9.30
CA TYR A 205 -8.15 0.30 10.42
C TYR A 205 -6.71 0.76 10.20
N LEU A 206 -6.44 2.01 10.55
CA LEU A 206 -5.12 2.63 10.47
C LEU A 206 -4.57 2.94 11.85
N HIS A 207 -3.29 2.61 12.05
CA HIS A 207 -2.61 2.79 13.33
C HIS A 207 -1.27 3.53 13.16
N PRO A 208 -0.78 4.22 14.20
CA PRO A 208 0.60 4.70 14.22
C PRO A 208 1.62 3.57 14.06
N ILE A 209 2.82 3.90 13.58
CA ILE A 209 3.95 2.96 13.55
C ILE A 209 4.21 2.43 14.97
N GLY A 210 4.35 1.11 15.09
CA GLY A 210 4.66 0.45 16.38
C GLY A 210 3.49 0.35 17.36
N ASP A 211 2.27 0.72 16.99
CA ASP A 211 1.08 0.57 17.84
C ASP A 211 0.57 -0.87 17.88
N VAL A 212 1.32 -1.72 18.56
CA VAL A 212 1.00 -3.14 18.75
C VAL A 212 -0.41 -3.33 19.33
N THR A 213 -0.78 -2.54 20.36
CA THR A 213 -2.08 -2.68 21.04
C THR A 213 -3.25 -2.28 20.16
N GLY A 214 -3.13 -1.19 19.41
CA GLY A 214 -4.17 -0.75 18.47
C GLY A 214 -4.38 -1.77 17.36
N LEU A 215 -3.29 -2.26 16.75
CA LEU A 215 -3.31 -3.32 15.74
C LEU A 215 -4.03 -4.58 16.27
N THR A 216 -3.65 -5.06 17.47
CA THR A 216 -4.29 -6.22 18.13
C THR A 216 -5.79 -5.99 18.34
N THR A 217 -6.17 -4.80 18.85
CA THR A 217 -7.57 -4.47 19.09
C THR A 217 -8.41 -4.48 17.82
N SER A 218 -7.88 -3.95 16.72
CA SER A 218 -8.56 -3.97 15.43
C SER A 218 -8.66 -5.36 14.83
N LEU A 219 -7.63 -6.19 14.98
CA LEU A 219 -7.69 -7.59 14.60
C LEU A 219 -8.76 -8.35 15.40
N CYS A 220 -8.87 -8.14 16.71
CA CYS A 220 -9.92 -8.75 17.54
C CYS A 220 -11.32 -8.40 17.00
N LYS A 221 -11.60 -7.11 16.73
CA LYS A 221 -12.91 -6.70 16.18
C LYS A 221 -13.24 -7.43 14.87
N LEU A 222 -12.27 -7.55 13.97
CA LEU A 222 -12.46 -8.24 12.70
C LEU A 222 -12.60 -9.76 12.86
N LEU A 223 -11.87 -10.36 13.79
CA LEU A 223 -11.98 -11.80 14.08
C LEU A 223 -13.35 -12.15 14.70
N ASP A 224 -13.95 -11.23 15.48
CA ASP A 224 -15.19 -11.45 16.19
C ASP A 224 -16.44 -11.36 15.29
N SER A 225 -16.40 -10.64 14.16
CA SER A 225 -17.59 -10.42 13.31
C SER A 225 -17.32 -10.70 11.83
N VAL A 226 -17.97 -11.73 11.29
CA VAL A 226 -17.99 -12.00 9.85
C VAL A 226 -18.71 -10.89 9.08
N GLU A 227 -19.75 -10.32 9.66
CA GLU A 227 -20.52 -9.22 9.08
C GLU A 227 -19.62 -7.99 8.88
N LEU A 228 -18.83 -7.63 9.89
CA LEU A 228 -17.90 -6.51 9.81
C LEU A 228 -16.81 -6.77 8.76
N ARG A 229 -16.23 -8.00 8.75
CA ARG A 229 -15.26 -8.37 7.72
C ARG A 229 -15.82 -8.23 6.32
N ASN A 230 -17.05 -8.75 6.09
CA ASN A 230 -17.70 -8.67 4.79
C ASN A 230 -18.05 -7.24 4.39
N GLN A 231 -18.59 -6.44 5.30
CA GLN A 231 -18.89 -5.03 5.04
C GLN A 231 -17.62 -4.26 4.65
N MET A 232 -16.58 -4.37 5.44
CA MET A 232 -15.30 -3.70 5.16
C MET A 232 -14.64 -4.24 3.89
N GLY A 233 -14.70 -5.56 3.66
CA GLY A 233 -14.16 -6.19 2.47
C GLY A 233 -14.83 -5.71 1.17
N VAL A 234 -16.14 -5.59 1.15
CA VAL A 234 -16.88 -5.01 0.01
C VAL A 234 -16.45 -3.55 -0.21
N ARG A 235 -16.30 -2.76 0.86
CA ARG A 235 -15.81 -1.38 0.78
C ARG A 235 -14.37 -1.30 0.29
N SER A 236 -13.51 -2.27 0.64
CA SER A 236 -12.16 -2.40 0.12
C SER A 236 -12.15 -2.52 -1.40
N ASN A 237 -12.89 -3.48 -1.95
CA ASN A 237 -13.01 -3.68 -3.40
C ASN A 237 -13.63 -2.46 -4.10
N GLN A 238 -14.65 -1.86 -3.50
CA GLN A 238 -15.28 -0.65 -4.03
C GLN A 238 -14.29 0.52 -4.11
N ASN A 239 -13.51 0.78 -3.05
CA ASN A 239 -12.50 1.85 -3.06
C ASN A 239 -11.45 1.62 -4.15
N LEU A 240 -10.99 0.37 -4.33
CA LEU A 240 -10.05 0.02 -5.38
C LEU A 240 -10.64 0.30 -6.77
N ARG A 241 -11.87 -0.11 -7.02
CA ARG A 241 -12.59 0.05 -8.29
C ARG A 241 -12.82 1.53 -8.64
N GLU A 242 -13.26 2.32 -7.66
CA GLU A 242 -13.59 3.73 -7.87
C GLU A 242 -12.38 4.65 -8.02
N ASN A 243 -11.23 4.30 -7.45
CA ASN A 243 -10.08 5.20 -7.37
C ASN A 243 -8.81 4.71 -8.07
N TYR A 244 -8.69 3.39 -8.29
CA TYR A 244 -7.45 2.75 -8.77
C TYR A 244 -7.66 1.80 -9.94
N SER A 245 -8.84 1.77 -10.57
CA SER A 245 -9.06 0.96 -11.77
C SER A 245 -8.29 1.51 -12.98
N MET A 246 -8.06 0.66 -13.98
CA MET A 246 -7.43 1.06 -15.25
C MET A 246 -8.22 2.18 -15.94
N GLU A 247 -9.55 2.12 -15.90
CA GLU A 247 -10.42 3.15 -16.47
C GLU A 247 -10.19 4.53 -15.83
N ILE A 248 -10.11 4.58 -14.50
CA ILE A 248 -9.82 5.83 -13.77
C ILE A 248 -8.40 6.34 -14.07
N PHE A 249 -7.44 5.44 -14.18
CA PHE A 249 -6.07 5.77 -14.54
C PHE A 249 -5.98 6.37 -15.94
N GLU A 250 -6.58 5.74 -16.93
CA GLU A 250 -6.65 6.23 -18.31
C GLU A 250 -7.34 7.58 -18.38
N LYS A 251 -8.49 7.73 -17.71
CA LYS A 251 -9.21 9.00 -17.63
C LYS A 251 -8.33 10.13 -17.10
N ARG A 252 -7.60 9.91 -16.00
CA ARG A 252 -6.69 10.94 -15.42
C ARG A 252 -5.60 11.38 -16.41
N TYR A 253 -5.06 10.46 -17.21
CA TYR A 253 -4.08 10.79 -18.25
C TYR A 253 -4.73 11.51 -19.44
N LEU A 254 -5.92 11.10 -19.86
CA LEU A 254 -6.66 11.78 -20.93
C LEU A 254 -7.04 13.21 -20.53
N ASP A 255 -7.57 13.42 -19.33
CA ASP A 255 -7.89 14.75 -18.80
C ASP A 255 -6.64 15.64 -18.77
N LEU A 256 -5.48 15.09 -18.38
CA LEU A 256 -4.21 15.80 -18.40
C LEU A 256 -3.78 16.22 -19.82
N ILE A 257 -3.93 15.33 -20.81
CA ILE A 257 -3.55 15.60 -22.21
C ILE A 257 -4.50 16.64 -22.84
N GLU A 258 -5.78 16.57 -22.50
CA GLU A 258 -6.82 17.50 -23.01
C GLU A 258 -6.86 18.85 -22.27
N GLY A 259 -6.08 18.99 -21.18
CA GLY A 259 -6.02 20.23 -20.38
C GLY A 259 -7.26 20.51 -19.53
N LYS A 260 -7.94 19.45 -19.10
CA LYS A 260 -9.13 19.48 -18.22
C LYS A 260 -8.76 19.44 -16.74
#